data_0156d69fd352c7ab65f70a059fdd315b
#
_entry.id   0156d69fd352c7ab65f70a059fdd315b
#
_cell.length_a   1.000
_cell.length_b   1.000
_cell.length_c   1.000
_cell.angle_alpha   90.00
_cell.angle_beta   90.00
_cell.angle_gamma   90.00
#
_symmetry.space_group_name_H-M   'P 1'
#
loop_
_entity.id
_entity.type
_entity.pdbx_description
1 polymer ?
#
loop_
_entity_poly.entity_id
_entity_poly.type
_entity_poly.pdbx_seq_one_letter_code
_entity_poly.pdbx_strand_id
1 'polypeptide(L)'
;MHVAPERLERWLATFAERHGGAAPRDGRWVAGDGSWAVVGDPPPARLGLLLVRRGGFAAGVADGPRLVASKVGRRRVQGRTAAGGWSQQRFARRREGQARELAGAAADLAARLLLPAAYDLLVTGGDRPLVGEVLADPRLAPLRPLVAERVLDVPDPRLDVLRDALATARAVPVRVHDVLRDGPPAP
;
A
#
# COMPACT_ATOMS: atom_id res chain seq x y z
N MET A 1 -4.58 15.01 -0.29
CA MET A 1 -3.27 14.64 0.26
C MET A 1 -3.43 13.52 1.30
N HIS A 2 -2.32 12.97 1.83
CA HIS A 2 -2.34 11.93 2.86
C HIS A 2 -1.42 12.36 4.01
N VAL A 3 -1.89 12.20 5.24
CA VAL A 3 -1.19 12.65 6.46
C VAL A 3 -1.00 11.45 7.39
N ALA A 4 0.21 11.25 7.90
CA ALA A 4 0.47 10.20 8.88
C ALA A 4 -0.39 10.46 10.14
N PRO A 5 -1.01 9.44 10.76
CA PRO A 5 -1.89 9.62 11.92
C PRO A 5 -1.23 10.42 13.04
N GLU A 6 0.05 10.17 13.29
CA GLU A 6 0.83 10.83 14.34
C GLU A 6 1.11 12.32 14.06
N ARG A 7 0.85 12.78 12.84
CA ARG A 7 1.05 14.17 12.41
C ARG A 7 -0.27 14.91 12.18
N LEU A 8 -1.40 14.21 12.28
CA LEU A 8 -2.69 14.78 11.89
C LEU A 8 -3.08 15.99 12.75
N GLU A 9 -2.94 15.89 14.07
CA GLU A 9 -3.24 16.99 14.99
C GLU A 9 -2.37 18.22 14.70
N ARG A 10 -1.07 18.02 14.54
CA ARG A 10 -0.14 19.10 14.21
C ARG A 10 -0.45 19.70 12.84
N TRP A 11 -0.84 18.87 11.89
CA TRP A 11 -1.24 19.34 10.56
C TRP A 11 -2.48 20.21 10.63
N LEU A 12 -3.51 19.81 11.41
CA LEU A 12 -4.71 20.59 11.63
C LEU A 12 -4.42 21.92 12.34
N ALA A 13 -3.55 21.93 13.35
CA ALA A 13 -3.10 23.14 14.01
C ALA A 13 -2.43 24.11 13.03
N THR A 14 -1.50 23.60 12.19
CA THR A 14 -0.83 24.41 11.16
C THR A 14 -1.81 24.93 10.11
N PHE A 15 -2.81 24.13 9.74
CA PHE A 15 -3.88 24.59 8.84
C PHE A 15 -4.66 25.72 9.47
N ALA A 16 -5.08 25.59 10.74
CA ALA A 16 -5.79 26.64 11.47
C ALA A 16 -4.96 27.93 11.60
N GLU A 17 -3.70 27.84 11.98
CA GLU A 17 -2.79 28.98 12.08
C GLU A 17 -2.66 29.75 10.76
N ARG A 18 -2.48 29.03 9.65
CA ARG A 18 -2.33 29.62 8.31
C ARG A 18 -3.57 30.38 7.85
N HIS A 19 -4.76 29.93 8.24
CA HIS A 19 -6.05 30.44 7.76
C HIS A 19 -6.79 31.26 8.80
N GLY A 20 -6.09 31.81 9.83
CA GLY A 20 -6.66 32.70 10.83
C GLY A 20 -7.62 32.04 11.82
N GLY A 21 -7.40 30.75 12.08
CA GLY A 21 -8.24 29.91 12.93
C GLY A 21 -9.13 29.00 12.10
N ALA A 22 -9.37 27.78 12.61
CA ALA A 22 -10.31 26.82 12.02
C ALA A 22 -11.01 26.02 13.10
N ALA A 23 -12.28 25.70 12.88
CA ALA A 23 -13.10 24.92 13.80
C ALA A 23 -13.87 23.82 13.07
N PRO A 24 -14.17 22.69 13.73
CA PRO A 24 -15.01 21.66 13.15
C PRO A 24 -16.44 22.15 12.94
N ARG A 25 -16.97 21.99 11.73
CA ARG A 25 -18.34 22.32 11.36
C ARG A 25 -18.79 21.33 10.27
N ASP A 26 -19.90 20.63 10.50
CA ASP A 26 -20.53 19.68 9.53
C ASP A 26 -19.54 18.67 8.91
N GLY A 27 -18.69 18.06 9.76
CA GLY A 27 -17.70 17.07 9.31
C GLY A 27 -16.48 17.66 8.59
N ARG A 28 -16.31 18.99 8.59
CA ARG A 28 -15.17 19.70 8.00
C ARG A 28 -14.51 20.58 9.05
N TRP A 29 -13.23 20.83 8.88
CA TRP A 29 -12.52 21.92 9.53
C TRP A 29 -12.67 23.15 8.65
N VAL A 30 -13.40 24.17 9.13
CA VAL A 30 -13.69 25.40 8.38
C VAL A 30 -12.95 26.56 9.01
N ALA A 31 -12.19 27.28 8.20
CA ALA A 31 -11.45 28.46 8.59
C ALA A 31 -12.22 29.77 8.29
N GLY A 32 -11.79 30.87 8.93
CA GLY A 32 -12.44 32.16 8.79
C GLY A 32 -12.32 32.78 7.39
N ASP A 33 -11.30 32.42 6.63
CA ASP A 33 -11.07 32.85 5.24
C ASP A 33 -11.87 32.04 4.18
N GLY A 34 -12.66 31.05 4.61
CA GLY A 34 -13.43 30.15 3.74
C GLY A 34 -12.68 28.90 3.32
N SER A 35 -11.42 28.74 3.70
CA SER A 35 -10.68 27.48 3.50
C SER A 35 -11.27 26.36 4.35
N TRP A 36 -11.19 25.12 3.85
CA TRP A 36 -11.69 23.96 4.60
C TRP A 36 -10.86 22.71 4.38
N ALA A 37 -10.89 21.83 5.37
CA ALA A 37 -10.30 20.50 5.28
C ALA A 37 -11.30 19.42 5.72
N VAL A 38 -11.33 18.31 4.99
CA VAL A 38 -12.07 17.09 5.35
C VAL A 38 -11.07 16.01 5.65
N VAL A 39 -11.09 15.51 6.87
CA VAL A 39 -10.29 14.37 7.32
C VAL A 39 -11.11 13.11 7.08
N GLY A 40 -10.56 12.19 6.29
CA GLY A 40 -11.19 10.88 6.09
C GLY A 40 -10.94 9.93 7.25
N ASP A 41 -11.55 8.75 7.18
CA ASP A 41 -11.41 7.75 8.23
C ASP A 41 -9.96 7.22 8.28
N PRO A 42 -9.41 7.06 9.49
CA PRO A 42 -8.12 6.41 9.66
C PRO A 42 -8.23 4.92 9.30
N PRO A 43 -7.21 4.34 8.68
CA PRO A 43 -7.18 2.90 8.45
C PRO A 43 -7.12 2.14 9.78
N PRO A 44 -7.51 0.84 9.79
CA PRO A 44 -7.41 0.01 10.97
C PRO A 44 -5.99 -0.02 11.55
N ALA A 45 -5.87 -0.20 12.87
CA ALA A 45 -4.57 -0.29 13.53
C ALA A 45 -3.78 -1.53 13.08
N ARG A 46 -4.48 -2.65 12.85
CA ARG A 46 -3.85 -3.92 12.45
C ARG A 46 -3.96 -4.11 10.94
N LEU A 47 -2.81 -4.20 10.29
CA LEU A 47 -2.70 -4.34 8.84
C LEU A 47 -1.88 -5.58 8.48
N GLY A 48 -2.38 -6.34 7.50
CA GLY A 48 -1.57 -7.25 6.71
C GLY A 48 -0.99 -6.51 5.49
N LEU A 49 0.22 -6.86 5.08
CA LEU A 49 0.86 -6.33 3.87
C LEU A 49 1.37 -7.47 3.01
N LEU A 50 1.12 -7.39 1.70
CA LEU A 50 1.64 -8.32 0.69
C LEU A 50 2.14 -7.52 -0.51
N LEU A 51 3.44 -7.50 -0.71
CA LEU A 51 4.10 -6.80 -1.82
C LEU A 51 4.69 -7.83 -2.77
N VAL A 52 4.39 -7.73 -4.07
CA VAL A 52 4.87 -8.67 -5.08
C VAL A 52 5.29 -7.94 -6.34
N ARG A 53 6.53 -8.15 -6.76
CA ARG A 53 7.08 -7.72 -8.06
C ARG A 53 7.96 -8.81 -8.66
N ARG A 54 8.34 -8.65 -9.92
CA ARG A 54 9.19 -9.64 -10.62
C ARG A 54 10.53 -9.90 -9.94
N GLY A 55 11.06 -8.91 -9.20
CA GLY A 55 12.34 -9.01 -8.46
C GLY A 55 12.24 -9.68 -7.10
N GLY A 56 11.02 -9.89 -6.57
CA GLY A 56 10.82 -10.48 -5.25
C GLY A 56 9.45 -10.22 -4.67
N PHE A 57 9.29 -10.60 -3.40
CA PHE A 57 8.06 -10.43 -2.66
C PHE A 57 8.35 -10.17 -1.17
N ALA A 58 7.41 -9.55 -0.48
CA ALA A 58 7.47 -9.35 0.96
C ALA A 58 6.08 -9.48 1.55
N ALA A 59 5.99 -10.01 2.76
CA ALA A 59 4.78 -10.00 3.55
C ALA A 59 5.09 -9.47 4.95
N GLY A 60 4.11 -8.83 5.58
CA GLY A 60 4.22 -8.31 6.92
C GLY A 60 2.88 -8.21 7.62
N VAL A 61 2.91 -8.22 8.94
CA VAL A 61 1.80 -7.89 9.82
C VAL A 61 2.23 -6.71 10.68
N ALA A 62 1.37 -5.73 10.80
CA ALA A 62 1.62 -4.52 11.55
C ALA A 62 0.55 -4.28 12.60
N ASP A 63 0.96 -3.66 13.71
CA ASP A 63 0.12 -3.07 14.74
C ASP A 63 0.53 -1.60 14.88
N GLY A 64 -0.35 -0.70 14.49
CA GLY A 64 -0.02 0.70 14.34
C GLY A 64 1.20 0.91 13.42
N PRO A 65 2.20 1.70 13.82
CA PRO A 65 3.39 2.00 13.00
C PRO A 65 4.43 0.87 12.98
N ARG A 66 4.22 -0.21 13.71
CA ARG A 66 5.23 -1.25 13.92
C ARG A 66 4.93 -2.51 13.12
N LEU A 67 5.90 -2.98 12.34
CA LEU A 67 5.86 -4.35 11.82
C LEU A 67 6.13 -5.33 12.98
N VAL A 68 5.12 -6.13 13.34
CA VAL A 68 5.23 -7.16 14.40
C VAL A 68 5.77 -8.48 13.84
N ALA A 69 5.53 -8.73 12.56
CA ALA A 69 6.12 -9.84 11.82
C ALA A 69 6.38 -9.42 10.37
N SER A 70 7.48 -9.86 9.80
CA SER A 70 7.78 -9.58 8.39
C SER A 70 8.77 -10.58 7.81
N LYS A 71 8.66 -10.82 6.51
CA LYS A 71 9.62 -11.60 5.74
C LYS A 71 9.69 -11.08 4.32
N VAL A 72 10.93 -11.04 3.79
CA VAL A 72 11.22 -10.69 2.40
C VAL A 72 11.77 -11.92 1.71
N GLY A 73 11.23 -12.22 0.53
CA GLY A 73 11.72 -13.26 -0.37
C GLY A 73 12.28 -12.63 -1.64
N ARG A 74 13.43 -13.11 -2.07
CA ARG A 74 14.02 -12.76 -3.37
C ARG A 74 14.14 -14.01 -4.20
N ARG A 75 13.83 -13.92 -5.49
CA ARG A 75 14.22 -14.96 -6.42
C ARG A 75 15.31 -14.41 -7.33
N ARG A 76 16.43 -15.12 -7.41
CA ARG A 76 17.50 -14.80 -8.36
C ARG A 76 16.97 -15.10 -9.76
N VAL A 77 16.63 -14.07 -10.51
CA VAL A 77 16.51 -14.19 -11.98
C VAL A 77 17.93 -14.34 -12.48
N GLN A 78 18.31 -15.55 -12.92
CA GLN A 78 19.59 -15.76 -13.58
C GLN A 78 19.70 -14.81 -14.77
N GLY A 79 20.80 -14.05 -14.80
CA GLY A 79 21.09 -13.04 -15.80
C GLY A 79 21.12 -13.60 -17.22
N ARG A 80 20.94 -12.70 -18.16
CA ARG A 80 21.03 -12.90 -19.60
C ARG A 80 22.28 -13.68 -19.99
N THR A 81 22.10 -14.79 -20.67
CA THR A 81 23.05 -15.27 -21.69
C THR A 81 22.43 -14.99 -23.05
N ALA A 82 23.12 -14.18 -23.84
CA ALA A 82 22.73 -13.81 -25.18
C ALA A 82 23.03 -14.97 -26.12
N ALA A 83 22.04 -15.49 -26.83
CA ALA A 83 22.21 -16.20 -28.11
C ALA A 83 20.87 -16.35 -28.84
N GLY A 84 20.80 -15.85 -30.00
CA GLY A 84 20.20 -16.15 -31.26
C GLY A 84 18.80 -16.75 -31.42
N GLY A 85 17.93 -16.07 -32.11
CA GLY A 85 17.16 -16.46 -33.30
C GLY A 85 15.88 -17.29 -33.18
N TRP A 86 15.54 -18.04 -32.12
CA TRP A 86 14.27 -18.76 -31.94
C TRP A 86 13.59 -18.41 -30.61
N SER A 87 13.73 -17.18 -30.23
CA SER A 87 13.71 -16.80 -28.81
C SER A 87 12.40 -16.24 -28.26
N GLN A 88 11.52 -15.64 -29.04
CA GLN A 88 10.39 -14.92 -28.44
C GLN A 88 9.41 -15.84 -27.71
N GLN A 89 9.02 -16.97 -28.30
CA GLN A 89 8.12 -17.92 -27.64
C GLN A 89 8.77 -18.66 -26.47
N ARG A 90 10.05 -19.03 -26.59
CA ARG A 90 10.80 -19.64 -25.48
C ARG A 90 11.01 -18.65 -24.33
N PHE A 91 11.27 -17.37 -24.63
CA PHE A 91 11.39 -16.32 -23.61
C PHE A 91 10.06 -16.00 -22.95
N ALA A 92 8.93 -16.04 -23.69
CA ALA A 92 7.61 -15.85 -23.12
C ALA A 92 7.28 -16.99 -22.13
N ARG A 93 7.41 -18.24 -22.54
CA ARG A 93 7.19 -19.43 -21.67
C ARG A 93 8.10 -19.45 -20.45
N ARG A 94 9.37 -19.05 -20.59
CA ARG A 94 10.31 -18.97 -19.48
C ARG A 94 9.91 -17.87 -18.48
N ARG A 95 9.46 -16.69 -18.97
CA ARG A 95 8.94 -15.60 -18.11
C ARG A 95 7.68 -16.00 -17.38
N GLU A 96 6.76 -16.70 -18.02
CA GLU A 96 5.55 -17.25 -17.40
C GLU A 96 5.87 -18.29 -16.32
N GLY A 97 6.81 -19.20 -16.59
CA GLY A 97 7.28 -20.18 -15.60
C GLY A 97 7.88 -19.50 -14.38
N GLN A 98 8.73 -18.48 -14.58
CA GLN A 98 9.34 -17.71 -13.50
C GLN A 98 8.31 -16.91 -12.69
N ALA A 99 7.27 -16.35 -13.35
CA ALA A 99 6.18 -15.65 -12.69
C ALA A 99 5.39 -16.60 -11.78
N ARG A 100 4.99 -17.77 -12.29
CA ARG A 100 4.27 -18.80 -11.50
C ARG A 100 5.08 -19.30 -10.31
N GLU A 101 6.37 -19.55 -10.49
CA GLU A 101 7.23 -19.97 -9.38
C GLU A 101 7.39 -18.89 -8.32
N LEU A 102 7.47 -17.61 -8.72
CA LEU A 102 7.51 -16.48 -7.80
C LEU A 102 6.17 -16.32 -7.08
N ALA A 103 5.06 -16.42 -7.80
CA ALA A 103 3.72 -16.36 -7.22
C ALA A 103 3.50 -17.51 -6.21
N GLY A 104 3.92 -18.74 -6.52
CA GLY A 104 3.87 -19.86 -5.58
C GLY A 104 4.68 -19.62 -4.31
N ALA A 105 5.92 -19.13 -4.43
CA ALA A 105 6.76 -18.81 -3.27
C ALA A 105 6.18 -17.64 -2.44
N ALA A 106 5.58 -16.65 -3.08
CA ALA A 106 4.88 -15.55 -2.40
C ALA A 106 3.62 -16.05 -1.70
N ALA A 107 2.85 -16.96 -2.31
CA ALA A 107 1.69 -17.59 -1.70
C ALA A 107 2.07 -18.43 -0.47
N ASP A 108 3.18 -19.18 -0.54
CA ASP A 108 3.72 -19.94 0.60
C ASP A 108 4.11 -19.00 1.77
N LEU A 109 4.72 -17.86 1.46
CA LEU A 109 5.04 -16.87 2.48
C LEU A 109 3.77 -16.26 3.08
N ALA A 110 2.81 -15.85 2.24
CA ALA A 110 1.55 -15.29 2.67
C ALA A 110 0.76 -16.27 3.56
N ALA A 111 0.69 -17.55 3.16
CA ALA A 111 0.04 -18.59 3.95
C ALA A 111 0.67 -18.75 5.35
N ARG A 112 1.99 -18.77 5.42
CA ARG A 112 2.70 -18.93 6.70
C ARG A 112 2.60 -17.73 7.62
N LEU A 113 2.58 -16.50 7.08
CA LEU A 113 2.73 -15.28 7.87
C LEU A 113 1.41 -14.54 8.04
N LEU A 114 0.53 -14.55 7.03
CA LEU A 114 -0.69 -13.76 7.04
C LEU A 114 -1.91 -14.56 7.49
N LEU A 115 -2.03 -15.86 7.18
CA LEU A 115 -3.19 -16.66 7.61
C LEU A 115 -3.32 -16.81 9.12
N PRO A 116 -2.24 -17.05 9.91
CA PRO A 116 -2.38 -17.22 11.35
C PRO A 116 -2.50 -15.88 12.10
N ALA A 117 -2.32 -14.75 11.43
CA ALA A 117 -2.30 -13.45 12.07
C ALA A 117 -3.68 -12.78 12.07
N ALA A 118 -3.99 -12.05 13.14
CA ALA A 118 -5.19 -11.23 13.22
C ALA A 118 -4.89 -9.81 12.72
N TYR A 119 -5.59 -9.39 11.68
CA TYR A 119 -5.61 -8.03 11.14
C TYR A 119 -6.90 -7.77 10.40
N ASP A 120 -7.25 -6.49 10.23
CA ASP A 120 -8.56 -6.07 9.75
C ASP A 120 -8.57 -5.73 8.25
N LEU A 121 -7.39 -5.45 7.68
CA LEU A 121 -7.23 -5.07 6.27
C LEU A 121 -5.92 -5.61 5.72
N LEU A 122 -5.95 -6.19 4.52
CA LEU A 122 -4.77 -6.62 3.76
C LEU A 122 -4.45 -5.61 2.65
N VAL A 123 -3.37 -4.87 2.84
CA VAL A 123 -2.86 -3.93 1.84
C VAL A 123 -1.91 -4.65 0.90
N THR A 124 -2.14 -4.50 -0.39
CA THR A 124 -1.31 -5.11 -1.44
C THR A 124 -0.52 -4.06 -2.20
N GLY A 125 0.61 -4.45 -2.79
CA GLY A 125 1.43 -3.53 -3.59
C GLY A 125 2.30 -4.23 -4.62
N GLY A 126 2.71 -3.48 -5.65
CA GLY A 126 3.58 -3.90 -6.73
C GLY A 126 2.86 -4.25 -8.02
N ASP A 127 3.19 -5.38 -8.62
CA ASP A 127 2.64 -5.83 -9.91
C ASP A 127 1.24 -6.43 -9.69
N ARG A 128 0.20 -5.69 -10.09
CA ARG A 128 -1.20 -6.07 -9.87
C ARG A 128 -1.55 -7.47 -10.41
N PRO A 129 -1.14 -7.88 -11.63
CA PRO A 129 -1.33 -9.25 -12.12
C PRO A 129 -0.67 -10.31 -11.23
N LEU A 130 0.57 -10.08 -10.77
CA LEU A 130 1.26 -11.04 -9.89
C LEU A 130 0.61 -11.12 -8.50
N VAL A 131 0.16 -10.00 -7.93
CA VAL A 131 -0.62 -9.99 -6.69
C VAL A 131 -1.89 -10.81 -6.86
N GLY A 132 -2.60 -10.64 -7.98
CA GLY A 132 -3.80 -11.42 -8.31
C GLY A 132 -3.50 -12.91 -8.43
N GLU A 133 -2.39 -13.30 -9.07
CA GLU A 133 -1.96 -14.70 -9.20
C GLU A 133 -1.65 -15.31 -7.82
N VAL A 134 -0.99 -14.58 -6.92
CA VAL A 134 -0.74 -15.02 -5.54
C VAL A 134 -2.05 -15.22 -4.77
N LEU A 135 -2.96 -14.26 -4.83
CA LEU A 135 -4.24 -14.32 -4.11
C LEU A 135 -5.24 -15.33 -4.71
N ALA A 136 -4.97 -15.83 -5.93
CA ALA A 136 -5.73 -16.90 -6.54
C ALA A 136 -5.43 -18.28 -5.90
N ASP A 137 -4.33 -18.42 -5.16
CA ASP A 137 -4.01 -19.65 -4.44
C ASP A 137 -5.18 -20.02 -3.50
N PRO A 138 -5.73 -21.25 -3.57
CA PRO A 138 -6.88 -21.66 -2.76
C PRO A 138 -6.65 -21.53 -1.26
N ARG A 139 -5.43 -21.70 -0.77
CA ARG A 139 -5.07 -21.55 0.65
C ARG A 139 -5.30 -20.14 1.16
N LEU A 140 -5.19 -19.14 0.28
CA LEU A 140 -5.33 -17.72 0.61
C LEU A 140 -6.78 -17.21 0.45
N ALA A 141 -7.74 -18.07 0.15
CA ALA A 141 -9.14 -17.70 0.04
C ALA A 141 -9.67 -16.89 1.25
N PRO A 142 -9.31 -17.21 2.51
CA PRO A 142 -9.74 -16.44 3.68
C PRO A 142 -9.24 -14.99 3.71
N LEU A 143 -8.16 -14.66 2.98
CA LEU A 143 -7.60 -13.32 2.95
C LEU A 143 -8.31 -12.39 1.96
N ARG A 144 -9.01 -12.93 0.96
CA ARG A 144 -9.63 -12.15 -0.13
C ARG A 144 -10.63 -11.10 0.35
N PRO A 145 -11.51 -11.37 1.33
CA PRO A 145 -12.44 -10.36 1.85
C PRO A 145 -11.74 -9.18 2.56
N LEU A 146 -10.49 -9.38 3.00
CA LEU A 146 -9.71 -8.37 3.72
C LEU A 146 -8.88 -7.49 2.79
N VAL A 147 -8.82 -7.81 1.49
CA VAL A 147 -7.96 -7.09 0.53
C VAL A 147 -8.48 -5.69 0.27
N ALA A 148 -7.63 -4.70 0.51
CA ALA A 148 -7.92 -3.30 0.15
C ALA A 148 -8.07 -3.14 -1.37
N GLU A 149 -9.00 -2.30 -1.81
CA GLU A 149 -9.23 -2.04 -3.24
C GLU A 149 -8.00 -1.46 -3.94
N ARG A 150 -7.25 -0.62 -3.22
CA ARG A 150 -6.06 0.05 -3.74
C ARG A 150 -4.84 -0.86 -3.67
N VAL A 151 -4.21 -1.09 -4.80
CA VAL A 151 -2.85 -1.69 -4.89
C VAL A 151 -1.83 -0.56 -4.87
N LEU A 152 -0.88 -0.59 -3.93
CA LEU A 152 0.17 0.41 -3.82
C LEU A 152 1.19 0.24 -4.94
N ASP A 153 1.63 1.37 -5.53
CA ASP A 153 2.80 1.36 -6.39
C ASP A 153 4.06 1.40 -5.50
N VAL A 154 4.85 0.34 -5.57
CA VAL A 154 6.06 0.17 -4.76
C VAL A 154 7.20 -0.36 -5.63
N PRO A 155 8.46 -0.03 -5.35
CA PRO A 155 9.62 -0.63 -5.99
C PRO A 155 9.78 -2.12 -5.60
N ASP A 156 10.87 -2.75 -6.04
CA ASP A 156 11.14 -4.16 -5.71
C ASP A 156 11.13 -4.39 -4.20
N PRO A 157 10.34 -5.38 -3.72
CA PRO A 157 10.10 -5.58 -2.30
C PRO A 157 11.37 -5.86 -1.50
N ARG A 158 11.60 -5.01 -0.50
CA ARG A 158 12.63 -5.09 0.54
C ARG A 158 12.00 -4.70 1.87
N LEU A 159 12.75 -4.80 2.96
CA LEU A 159 12.23 -4.45 4.28
C LEU A 159 11.92 -2.96 4.42
N ASP A 160 12.75 -2.10 3.86
CA ASP A 160 12.53 -0.65 3.78
C ASP A 160 11.26 -0.32 2.98
N VAL A 161 11.11 -0.92 1.79
CA VAL A 161 9.90 -0.78 0.96
C VAL A 161 8.63 -1.27 1.69
N LEU A 162 8.74 -2.34 2.48
CA LEU A 162 7.61 -2.82 3.29
C LEU A 162 7.24 -1.83 4.40
N ARG A 163 8.22 -1.16 5.01
CA ARG A 163 8.00 -0.09 6.00
C ARG A 163 7.36 1.14 5.38
N ASP A 164 7.83 1.54 4.20
CA ASP A 164 7.26 2.68 3.46
C ASP A 164 5.83 2.39 3.00
N ALA A 165 5.57 1.15 2.56
CA ALA A 165 4.22 0.70 2.23
C ALA A 165 3.29 0.73 3.45
N LEU A 166 3.77 0.34 4.64
CA LEU A 166 3.03 0.47 5.89
C LEU A 166 2.72 1.93 6.21
N ALA A 167 3.72 2.82 6.13
CA ALA A 167 3.52 4.25 6.37
C ALA A 167 2.48 4.85 5.41
N THR A 168 2.54 4.46 4.11
CA THR A 168 1.57 4.88 3.10
C THR A 168 0.16 4.32 3.38
N ALA A 169 0.06 3.05 3.78
CA ALA A 169 -1.20 2.38 4.07
C ALA A 169 -1.90 2.98 5.30
N ARG A 170 -1.13 3.47 6.28
CA ARG A 170 -1.64 4.09 7.51
C ARG A 170 -2.01 5.55 7.35
N ALA A 171 -1.60 6.19 6.27
CA ALA A 171 -1.83 7.62 6.10
C ALA A 171 -3.32 7.93 5.92
N VAL A 172 -3.81 8.89 6.72
CA VAL A 172 -5.19 9.38 6.69
C VAL A 172 -5.37 10.28 5.47
N PRO A 173 -6.39 10.04 4.63
CA PRO A 173 -6.68 10.91 3.51
C PRO A 173 -7.24 12.25 4.02
N VAL A 174 -6.69 13.36 3.53
CA VAL A 174 -7.19 14.69 3.82
C VAL A 174 -7.47 15.43 2.51
N ARG A 175 -8.68 15.89 2.35
CA ARG A 175 -9.07 16.78 1.25
C ARG A 175 -9.05 18.22 1.77
N VAL A 176 -8.41 19.10 1.04
CA VAL A 176 -8.24 20.50 1.41
C VAL A 176 -8.72 21.37 0.26
N HIS A 177 -9.46 22.40 0.57
CA HIS A 177 -9.67 23.57 -0.27
C HIS A 177 -8.99 24.75 0.42
N ASP A 178 -8.01 25.33 -0.25
CA ASP A 178 -7.18 26.43 0.27
C ASP A 178 -7.47 27.66 -0.60
N VAL A 179 -8.24 28.60 -0.06
CA VAL A 179 -8.66 29.81 -0.77
C VAL A 179 -7.46 30.64 -1.25
N LEU A 180 -6.35 30.62 -0.51
CA LEU A 180 -5.13 31.35 -0.89
C LEU A 180 -4.46 30.76 -2.14
N ARG A 181 -4.69 29.46 -2.41
CA ARG A 181 -4.12 28.73 -3.54
C ARG A 181 -5.13 28.48 -4.66
N ASP A 182 -6.35 28.11 -4.28
CA ASP A 182 -7.36 27.58 -5.20
C ASP A 182 -8.41 28.65 -5.59
N GLY A 183 -8.39 29.84 -4.92
CA GLY A 183 -9.39 30.89 -5.05
C GLY A 183 -10.68 30.61 -4.24
N PRO A 184 -11.63 31.54 -4.19
CA PRO A 184 -12.89 31.34 -3.49
C PRO A 184 -13.68 30.17 -4.12
N PRO A 185 -14.43 29.41 -3.30
CA PRO A 185 -15.26 28.33 -3.83
C PRO A 185 -16.27 28.89 -4.83
N ALA A 186 -16.55 28.13 -5.89
CA ALA A 186 -17.59 28.49 -6.84
C ALA A 186 -18.95 28.60 -6.12
N PRO A 187 -19.79 29.58 -6.51
CA PRO A 187 -21.09 29.82 -5.92
C PRO A 187 -22.05 28.64 -6.07
#